data_97494ea9da1dfd55c398aab5118fe029
#
_entry.id   97494ea9da1dfd55c398aab5118fe029
#
_cell.length_a   1.000
_cell.length_b   1.000
_cell.length_c   1.000
_cell.angle_alpha   90.00
_cell.angle_beta   90.00
_cell.angle_gamma   90.00
#
_symmetry.space_group_name_H-M   'P 1'
#
loop_
_entity.id
_entity.type
_entity.pdbx_description
1 polymer ?
#
loop_
_entity_poly.entity_id
_entity_poly.type
_entity_poly.pdbx_seq_one_letter_code
_entity_poly.pdbx_strand_id
1 'polypeptide(L)'
;MSLETFHASSALSMGVELELQLVGEHDRDLASAAADLLELAQRQTFPGDIKPEMTDSMIEVATGIHDSHATLLAQLRLMRDALVKDATRLNVSLCGGGTHPFQQWSERRIFSAPRFLQL
;
A
#
# COMPACT_ATOMS: atom_id res chain seq x y z
N MET A 1 10.30 30.24 -3.04
CA MET A 1 9.82 28.93 -3.61
C MET A 1 8.57 29.22 -4.42
N SER A 2 8.59 29.01 -5.73
CA SER A 2 7.38 29.15 -6.55
C SER A 2 6.52 27.90 -6.39
N LEU A 3 5.22 28.08 -6.23
CA LEU A 3 4.29 26.97 -6.27
C LEU A 3 4.28 26.35 -7.69
N GLU A 4 4.13 25.03 -7.76
CA GLU A 4 3.94 24.35 -9.03
C GLU A 4 2.63 24.81 -9.70
N THR A 5 2.61 24.76 -11.03
CA THR A 5 1.41 25.14 -11.78
C THR A 5 0.31 24.13 -11.50
N PHE A 6 -0.87 24.63 -11.12
CA PHE A 6 -2.04 23.77 -10.93
C PHE A 6 -2.53 23.19 -12.26
N HIS A 7 -2.65 21.87 -12.31
CA HIS A 7 -3.22 21.14 -13.43
C HIS A 7 -4.58 20.57 -13.05
N ALA A 8 -5.63 21.04 -13.70
CA ALA A 8 -6.97 20.54 -13.47
C ALA A 8 -7.12 19.12 -14.03
N SER A 9 -7.71 18.22 -13.24
CA SER A 9 -8.11 16.88 -13.71
C SER A 9 -9.31 16.98 -14.65
N SER A 10 -9.54 15.92 -15.45
CA SER A 10 -10.77 15.78 -16.22
C SER A 10 -11.98 15.75 -15.29
N ALA A 11 -13.09 16.32 -15.73
CA ALA A 11 -14.34 16.28 -14.95
C ALA A 11 -14.75 14.81 -14.72
N LEU A 12 -15.20 14.51 -13.49
CA LEU A 12 -15.67 13.17 -13.07
C LEU A 12 -14.61 12.05 -13.16
N SER A 13 -13.34 12.41 -13.25
CA SER A 13 -12.27 11.42 -13.11
C SER A 13 -12.00 11.09 -11.64
N MET A 14 -11.58 9.85 -11.36
CA MET A 14 -11.32 9.36 -10.02
C MET A 14 -10.12 8.41 -10.00
N GLY A 15 -9.40 8.41 -8.90
CA GLY A 15 -8.39 7.43 -8.54
C GLY A 15 -8.56 7.07 -7.06
N VAL A 16 -7.97 5.96 -6.64
CA VAL A 16 -8.00 5.50 -5.24
C VAL A 16 -6.60 5.16 -4.78
N GLU A 17 -6.25 5.64 -3.61
CA GLU A 17 -5.10 5.21 -2.82
C GLU A 17 -5.62 4.47 -1.60
N LEU A 18 -5.02 3.32 -1.29
CA LEU A 18 -5.33 2.52 -0.12
C LEU A 18 -4.05 2.27 0.67
N GLU A 19 -4.09 2.60 1.93
CA GLU A 19 -3.08 2.19 2.91
C GLU A 19 -3.51 0.88 3.56
N LEU A 20 -2.64 -0.12 3.53
CA LEU A 20 -2.92 -1.45 4.02
C LEU A 20 -1.87 -1.85 5.06
N GLN A 21 -2.36 -2.36 6.19
CA GLN A 21 -1.51 -2.96 7.23
C GLN A 21 -1.16 -4.39 6.85
N LEU A 22 0.06 -4.79 7.18
CA LEU A 22 0.56 -6.16 7.08
C LEU A 22 0.47 -6.81 8.46
N VAL A 23 -0.34 -7.86 8.56
CA VAL A 23 -0.63 -8.56 9.81
C VAL A 23 -0.14 -10.00 9.73
N GLY A 24 0.68 -10.42 10.68
CA GLY A 24 1.19 -11.78 10.75
C GLY A 24 0.06 -12.81 10.91
N GLU A 25 0.10 -13.87 10.12
CA GLU A 25 -0.91 -14.94 10.18
C GLU A 25 -0.86 -15.70 11.51
N HIS A 26 0.29 -15.75 12.15
CA HIS A 26 0.51 -16.54 13.36
C HIS A 26 0.08 -15.79 14.64
N ASP A 27 0.52 -14.56 14.81
CA ASP A 27 0.36 -13.78 16.05
C ASP A 27 -0.71 -12.69 15.95
N ARG A 28 -1.18 -12.41 14.74
CA ARG A 28 -2.13 -11.33 14.44
C ARG A 28 -1.60 -9.94 14.76
N ASP A 29 -0.30 -9.80 14.97
CA ASP A 29 0.37 -8.53 15.18
C ASP A 29 0.86 -7.92 13.86
N LEU A 30 1.26 -6.65 13.89
CA LEU A 30 1.84 -5.99 12.71
C LEU A 30 3.18 -6.64 12.35
N ALA A 31 3.31 -7.03 11.09
CA ALA A 31 4.51 -7.67 10.54
C ALA A 31 5.35 -6.66 9.76
N SER A 32 6.66 -6.57 10.07
CA SER A 32 7.63 -5.79 9.29
C SER A 32 7.99 -6.53 8.00
N ALA A 33 7.10 -6.51 7.03
CA ALA A 33 7.20 -7.28 5.79
C ALA A 33 6.99 -6.44 4.52
N ALA A 34 6.90 -5.10 4.64
CA ALA A 34 6.64 -4.24 3.49
C ALA A 34 7.77 -4.33 2.44
N ALA A 35 9.03 -4.35 2.85
CA ALA A 35 10.16 -4.45 1.93
C ALA A 35 10.10 -5.75 1.10
N ASP A 36 9.83 -6.89 1.74
CA ASP A 36 9.73 -8.19 1.08
C ASP A 36 8.52 -8.26 0.14
N LEU A 37 7.39 -7.70 0.55
CA LEU A 37 6.18 -7.65 -0.28
C LEU A 37 6.37 -6.78 -1.52
N LEU A 38 7.01 -5.62 -1.37
CA LEU A 38 7.36 -4.73 -2.48
C LEU A 38 8.31 -5.42 -3.47
N GLU A 39 9.32 -6.14 -2.97
CA GLU A 39 10.24 -6.91 -3.82
C GLU A 39 9.50 -7.99 -4.62
N LEU A 40 8.57 -8.73 -4.00
CA LEU A 40 7.76 -9.73 -4.71
C LEU A 40 6.88 -9.09 -5.78
N ALA A 41 6.21 -7.98 -5.47
CA ALA A 41 5.37 -7.26 -6.41
C ALA A 41 6.17 -6.70 -7.61
N GLN A 42 7.41 -6.26 -7.41
CA GLN A 42 8.28 -5.76 -8.48
C GLN A 42 8.80 -6.85 -9.43
N ARG A 43 8.83 -8.11 -8.98
CA ARG A 43 9.24 -9.25 -9.84
C ARG A 43 8.20 -9.61 -10.90
N GLN A 44 7.03 -9.04 -10.85
CA GLN A 44 5.95 -9.26 -11.80
C GLN A 44 5.31 -7.92 -12.18
N THR A 45 4.50 -7.91 -13.24
CA THR A 45 3.74 -6.70 -13.59
C THR A 45 2.61 -6.53 -12.59
N PHE A 46 2.76 -5.58 -11.67
CA PHE A 46 1.70 -5.21 -10.74
C PHE A 46 0.63 -4.36 -11.47
N PRO A 47 -0.67 -4.62 -11.29
CA PRO A 47 -1.72 -3.96 -12.05
C PRO A 47 -2.11 -2.59 -11.50
N GLY A 48 -1.19 -1.83 -10.97
CA GLY A 48 -1.34 -0.50 -10.38
C GLY A 48 0.00 0.02 -9.90
N ASP A 49 -0.01 0.97 -8.97
CA ASP A 49 1.19 1.42 -8.28
C ASP A 49 1.22 0.84 -6.85
N ILE A 50 2.41 0.49 -6.37
CA ILE A 50 2.63 0.02 -5.01
C ILE A 50 3.85 0.72 -4.42
N LYS A 51 3.71 1.27 -3.23
CA LYS A 51 4.71 2.09 -2.57
C LYS A 51 4.89 1.70 -1.12
N PRO A 52 6.08 1.96 -0.55
CA PRO A 52 6.28 1.87 0.89
C PRO A 52 5.59 3.02 1.60
N GLU A 53 5.02 2.72 2.77
CA GLU A 53 4.59 3.69 3.76
C GLU A 53 5.67 3.93 4.82
N MET A 54 5.43 4.90 5.71
CA MET A 54 6.40 5.30 6.75
C MET A 54 6.86 4.12 7.60
N THR A 55 5.96 3.19 7.92
CA THR A 55 6.30 2.00 8.70
C THR A 55 6.49 0.78 7.80
N ASP A 56 7.42 -0.08 8.16
CA ASP A 56 7.71 -1.35 7.46
C ASP A 56 6.58 -2.41 7.61
N SER A 57 5.50 -2.06 8.28
CA SER A 57 4.29 -2.87 8.45
C SER A 57 3.08 -2.34 7.65
N MET A 58 3.32 -1.41 6.74
CA MET A 58 2.27 -0.83 5.89
C MET A 58 2.76 -0.66 4.46
N ILE A 59 1.82 -0.72 3.53
CA ILE A 59 2.03 -0.39 2.12
C ILE A 59 0.91 0.53 1.65
N GLU A 60 1.21 1.35 0.66
CA GLU A 60 0.23 2.11 -0.11
C GLU A 60 0.07 1.49 -1.50
N VAL A 61 -1.15 1.38 -1.96
CA VAL A 61 -1.45 1.02 -3.35
C VAL A 61 -2.32 2.07 -3.99
N ALA A 62 -2.01 2.41 -5.24
CA ALA A 62 -2.72 3.42 -5.99
C ALA A 62 -3.20 2.90 -7.35
N THR A 63 -4.44 3.22 -7.71
CA THR A 63 -4.98 2.95 -9.06
C THR A 63 -4.51 4.00 -10.04
N GLY A 64 -4.69 3.74 -11.33
CA GLY A 64 -4.71 4.77 -12.35
C GLY A 64 -5.94 5.67 -12.23
N ILE A 65 -6.04 6.63 -13.14
CA ILE A 65 -7.18 7.52 -13.26
C ILE A 65 -8.28 6.84 -14.09
N HIS A 66 -9.50 6.84 -13.56
CA HIS A 66 -10.68 6.25 -14.19
C HIS A 66 -11.79 7.28 -14.33
N ASP A 67 -12.57 7.15 -15.37
CA ASP A 67 -13.82 7.90 -15.61
C ASP A 67 -15.07 7.08 -15.28
N SER A 68 -14.89 5.83 -14.85
CA SER A 68 -15.95 4.88 -14.56
C SER A 68 -15.67 4.09 -13.29
N HIS A 69 -16.66 4.00 -12.42
CA HIS A 69 -16.64 3.16 -11.22
C HIS A 69 -16.36 1.68 -11.55
N ALA A 70 -16.87 1.17 -12.65
CA ALA A 70 -16.69 -0.23 -13.03
C ALA A 70 -15.23 -0.56 -13.34
N THR A 71 -14.55 0.30 -14.10
CA THR A 71 -13.12 0.13 -14.43
C THR A 71 -12.22 0.30 -13.21
N LEU A 72 -12.56 1.25 -12.33
CA LEU A 72 -11.86 1.45 -11.05
C LEU A 72 -11.93 0.20 -10.17
N LEU A 73 -13.12 -0.35 -9.96
CA LEU A 73 -13.29 -1.58 -9.17
C LEU A 73 -12.62 -2.79 -9.80
N ALA A 74 -12.61 -2.89 -11.12
CA ALA A 74 -11.89 -3.96 -11.82
C ALA A 74 -10.39 -3.91 -11.51
N GLN A 75 -9.78 -2.73 -11.58
CA GLN A 75 -8.37 -2.55 -11.24
C GLN A 75 -8.09 -2.86 -9.77
N LEU A 76 -8.91 -2.33 -8.83
CA LEU A 76 -8.74 -2.62 -7.39
C LEU A 76 -8.80 -4.12 -7.08
N ARG A 77 -9.68 -4.87 -7.75
CA ARG A 77 -9.75 -6.34 -7.58
C ARG A 77 -8.48 -7.02 -8.07
N LEU A 78 -7.95 -6.64 -9.23
CA LEU A 78 -6.69 -7.19 -9.76
C LEU A 78 -5.52 -6.89 -8.82
N MET A 79 -5.43 -5.67 -8.31
CA MET A 79 -4.39 -5.26 -7.35
C MET A 79 -4.49 -6.07 -6.06
N ARG A 80 -5.69 -6.19 -5.48
CA ARG A 80 -5.93 -7.00 -4.29
C ARG A 80 -5.51 -8.45 -4.50
N ASP A 81 -5.94 -9.07 -5.60
CA ASP A 81 -5.68 -10.49 -5.86
C ASP A 81 -4.17 -10.77 -6.04
N ALA A 82 -3.44 -9.85 -6.69
CA ALA A 82 -1.99 -9.91 -6.80
C ALA A 82 -1.31 -9.80 -5.41
N LEU A 83 -1.72 -8.82 -4.61
CA LEU A 83 -1.16 -8.61 -3.26
C LEU A 83 -1.44 -9.77 -2.32
N VAL A 84 -2.67 -10.29 -2.29
CA VAL A 84 -3.02 -11.43 -1.43
C VAL A 84 -2.18 -12.65 -1.77
N LYS A 85 -1.94 -12.90 -3.05
CA LYS A 85 -1.06 -14.00 -3.49
C LYS A 85 0.37 -13.85 -2.95
N ASP A 86 0.94 -12.65 -3.03
CA ASP A 86 2.30 -12.40 -2.55
C ASP A 86 2.36 -12.36 -1.01
N ALA A 87 1.38 -11.74 -0.35
CA ALA A 87 1.27 -11.70 1.11
C ALA A 87 1.17 -13.11 1.71
N THR A 88 0.40 -13.99 1.09
CA THR A 88 0.28 -15.40 1.51
C THR A 88 1.64 -16.11 1.50
N ARG A 89 2.51 -15.82 0.54
CA ARG A 89 3.88 -16.39 0.49
C ARG A 89 4.77 -15.93 1.64
N LEU A 90 4.45 -14.77 2.22
CA LEU A 90 5.16 -14.19 3.37
C LEU A 90 4.49 -14.53 4.71
N ASN A 91 3.42 -15.32 4.73
CA ASN A 91 2.59 -15.60 5.90
C ASN A 91 2.04 -14.33 6.57
N VAL A 92 1.65 -13.35 5.77
CA VAL A 92 0.98 -12.13 6.22
C VAL A 92 -0.37 -11.96 5.54
N SER A 93 -1.29 -11.34 6.25
CA SER A 93 -2.59 -10.87 5.75
C SER A 93 -2.55 -9.38 5.50
N LEU A 94 -3.35 -8.93 4.53
CA LEU A 94 -3.62 -7.52 4.28
C LEU A 94 -4.84 -7.10 5.09
N CYS A 95 -4.72 -6.02 5.84
CA CYS A 95 -5.80 -5.48 6.65
C CYS A 95 -6.00 -3.98 6.38
N GLY A 96 -7.24 -3.57 6.17
CA GLY A 96 -7.62 -2.16 6.18
C GLY A 96 -7.71 -1.64 7.61
N GLY A 97 -7.56 -0.34 7.78
CA GLY A 97 -7.70 0.33 9.08
C GLY A 97 -6.52 1.22 9.40
N GLY A 98 -6.78 2.29 10.16
CA GLY A 98 -5.75 3.28 10.50
C GLY A 98 -4.88 2.88 11.68
N THR A 99 -5.38 2.02 12.58
CA THR A 99 -4.70 1.68 13.83
C THR A 99 -4.87 0.20 14.16
N HIS A 100 -3.77 -0.43 14.54
CA HIS A 100 -3.78 -1.81 15.04
C HIS A 100 -4.20 -1.81 16.53
N PRO A 101 -5.07 -2.73 16.99
CA PRO A 101 -5.70 -2.66 18.32
C PRO A 101 -4.74 -2.86 19.50
N PHE A 102 -3.61 -3.52 19.32
CA PHE A 102 -2.67 -3.80 20.44
C PHE A 102 -1.20 -3.48 20.14
N GLN A 103 -0.86 -3.12 18.91
CA GLN A 103 0.52 -2.72 18.58
C GLN A 103 0.86 -1.37 19.22
N GLN A 104 1.99 -1.31 19.91
CA GLN A 104 2.55 -0.07 20.43
C GLN A 104 3.30 0.68 19.33
N TRP A 105 3.17 2.01 19.28
CA TRP A 105 3.88 2.83 18.29
C TRP A 105 5.41 2.69 18.37
N SER A 106 5.94 2.50 19.59
CA SER A 106 7.38 2.33 19.85
C SER A 106 7.95 1.00 19.31
N GLU A 107 7.11 0.03 19.00
CA GLU A 107 7.50 -1.27 18.42
C GLU A 107 7.54 -1.24 16.89
N ARG A 108 7.05 -0.16 16.28
CA ARG A 108 7.02 -0.03 14.82
C ARG A 108 8.41 0.25 14.27
N ARG A 109 8.72 -0.40 13.18
CA ARG A 109 9.93 -0.14 12.40
C ARG A 109 9.61 0.85 11.29
N ILE A 110 10.46 1.87 11.16
CA ILE A 110 10.39 2.80 10.02
C ILE A 110 10.93 2.08 8.78
N PHE A 111 10.22 2.21 7.67
CA PHE A 111 10.68 1.67 6.40
C PHE A 111 12.02 2.33 6.01
N SER A 112 12.99 1.52 5.61
CA SER A 112 14.36 1.97 5.35
C SER A 112 14.47 2.69 3.99
N ALA A 113 13.89 3.88 3.91
CA ALA A 113 14.06 4.79 2.78
C ALA A 113 14.49 6.17 3.28
N PRO A 114 15.39 6.88 2.56
CA PRO A 114 15.93 8.17 3.00
C PRO A 114 14.87 9.20 3.39
N ARG A 115 13.77 9.25 2.65
CA ARG A 115 12.66 10.18 2.90
C ARG A 115 11.99 9.97 4.27
N PHE A 116 11.95 8.73 4.77
CA PHE A 116 11.33 8.41 6.06
C PHE A 116 12.31 8.51 7.23
N LEU A 117 13.60 8.33 6.98
CA LEU A 117 14.64 8.39 8.01
C LEU A 117 15.06 9.83 8.39
N GLN A 118 14.55 10.83 7.65
CA GLN A 118 14.80 12.25 7.88
C GLN A 118 13.67 12.95 8.65
N LEU A 119 12.58 12.25 8.97
CA LEU A 119 11.45 12.75 9.74
C LEU A 119 11.66 12.50 11.24
#